data_3f175bf07a01bac09137a1bf188a838b
#
_entry.id   3f175bf07a01bac09137a1bf188a838b
#
_cell.length_a   1.000
_cell.length_b   1.000
_cell.length_c   1.000
_cell.angle_alpha   90.00
_cell.angle_beta   90.00
_cell.angle_gamma   90.00
#
_symmetry.space_group_name_H-M   'P 1'
#
loop_
_entity.id
_entity.type
_entity.pdbx_description
1 polymer ?
#
loop_
_entity_poly.entity_id
_entity_poly.type
_entity_poly.pdbx_seq_one_letter_code
_entity_poly.pdbx_strand_id
1 'polypeptide(L)'
;MAGLAAEYDVVMVARADGTLAADVRPLVRLSVTVIAEATVKGVVRREMGSGGGGGRFGLAYFDDAMLNEYVDAAVHAALTNLESRPAPAGVMTVVLGSGWPGILLHEAIGHGLEGDFNRKGSSAFSGRIGQRVAAKGVTVLDDGTISDRRGSLNVDDEGCASQRNVLIEDGILKGYIQDSLNARLMGVAPT
;
A
#
# COMPACT_ATOMS: atom_id res chain seq x y z
N MET A 1 17.60 -3.40 16.73
CA MET A 1 18.05 -2.47 15.66
C MET A 1 16.90 -1.51 15.37
N ALA A 2 17.18 -0.22 15.22
CA ALA A 2 16.19 0.75 14.79
C ALA A 2 16.72 1.54 13.57
N GLY A 3 15.83 1.89 12.68
CA GLY A 3 16.13 2.70 11.49
C GLY A 3 15.09 3.81 11.32
N LEU A 4 15.54 5.03 11.14
CA LEU A 4 14.72 6.20 10.85
C LEU A 4 15.09 6.73 9.46
N ALA A 5 14.07 6.94 8.63
CA ALA A 5 14.19 7.63 7.35
C ALA A 5 13.24 8.83 7.33
N ALA A 6 13.71 9.94 6.75
CA ALA A 6 12.92 11.13 6.53
C ALA A 6 13.28 11.75 5.18
N GLU A 7 12.26 12.15 4.45
CA GLU A 7 12.35 12.84 3.16
C GLU A 7 11.44 14.08 3.21
N TYR A 8 11.81 15.09 2.46
CA TYR A 8 11.00 16.30 2.31
C TYR A 8 11.16 16.85 0.90
N ASP A 9 10.19 16.57 0.06
CA ASP A 9 10.21 17.00 -1.33
C ASP A 9 9.28 18.19 -1.56
N VAL A 10 9.75 19.15 -2.33
CA VAL A 10 8.95 20.22 -2.90
C VAL A 10 8.91 19.99 -4.41
N VAL A 11 7.74 19.69 -4.91
CA VAL A 11 7.53 19.28 -6.31
C VAL A 11 6.76 20.36 -7.05
N MET A 12 7.18 20.66 -8.28
CA MET A 12 6.43 21.49 -9.21
C MET A 12 6.38 20.79 -10.57
N VAL A 13 5.19 20.70 -11.12
CA VAL A 13 4.93 20.18 -12.46
C VAL A 13 4.43 21.34 -13.33
N ALA A 14 5.14 21.62 -14.42
CA ALA A 14 4.76 22.61 -15.43
C ALA A 14 4.58 21.90 -16.77
N ARG A 15 3.40 22.02 -17.38
CA ARG A 15 3.06 21.39 -18.66
C ARG A 15 3.00 22.41 -19.79
N ALA A 16 3.17 21.95 -21.02
CA ALA A 16 3.13 22.81 -22.21
C ALA A 16 1.74 23.43 -22.47
N ASP A 17 0.68 22.84 -21.90
CA ASP A 17 -0.68 23.37 -21.96
C ASP A 17 -0.96 24.52 -20.97
N GLY A 18 0.06 24.92 -20.21
CA GLY A 18 -0.04 25.98 -19.19
C GLY A 18 -0.41 25.48 -17.80
N THR A 19 -0.64 24.19 -17.61
CA THR A 19 -0.88 23.61 -16.27
C THR A 19 0.35 23.82 -15.39
N LEU A 20 0.13 24.36 -14.21
CA LEU A 20 1.13 24.51 -13.15
C LEU A 20 0.56 23.90 -11.87
N ALA A 21 1.19 22.84 -11.37
CA ALA A 21 0.80 22.20 -10.13
C ALA A 21 2.02 22.05 -9.21
N ALA A 22 1.79 22.12 -7.90
CA ALA A 22 2.85 21.98 -6.91
C ALA A 22 2.35 21.17 -5.71
N ASP A 23 3.29 20.51 -5.06
CA ASP A 23 3.03 19.70 -3.86
C ASP A 23 4.21 19.78 -2.89
N VAL A 24 3.93 19.59 -1.60
CA VAL A 24 4.93 19.42 -0.55
C VAL A 24 4.72 18.04 0.05
N ARG A 25 5.75 17.19 -0.06
CA ARG A 25 5.67 15.77 0.24
C ARG A 25 6.61 15.37 1.37
N PRO A 26 6.30 15.70 2.64
CA PRO A 26 7.05 15.14 3.76
C PRO A 26 6.80 13.63 3.81
N LEU A 27 7.81 12.88 4.20
CA LEU A 27 7.66 11.43 4.40
C LEU A 27 8.62 10.98 5.49
N VAL A 28 8.08 10.31 6.50
CA VAL A 28 8.88 9.74 7.58
C VAL A 28 8.55 8.27 7.76
N ARG A 29 9.56 7.48 8.14
CA ARG A 29 9.40 6.07 8.50
C ARG A 29 10.37 5.69 9.61
N LEU A 30 9.84 5.09 10.66
CA LEU A 30 10.60 4.38 11.68
C LEU A 30 10.38 2.87 11.54
N SER A 31 11.44 2.10 11.67
CA SER A 31 11.39 0.64 11.77
C SER A 31 12.18 0.19 13.00
N VAL A 32 11.61 -0.74 13.74
CA VAL A 32 12.25 -1.40 14.89
C VAL A 32 12.27 -2.90 14.62
N THR A 33 13.42 -3.53 14.84
CA THR A 33 13.57 -4.98 14.75
C THR A 33 14.19 -5.49 16.04
N VAL A 34 13.55 -6.47 16.64
CA VAL A 34 14.00 -7.17 17.85
C VAL A 34 14.30 -8.62 17.50
N ILE A 35 15.42 -9.14 18.01
CA ILE A 35 15.77 -10.56 17.95
C ILE A 35 15.63 -11.10 19.37
N ALA A 36 14.76 -12.07 19.55
CA ALA A 36 14.61 -12.80 20.79
C ALA A 36 15.32 -14.17 20.69
N GLU A 37 15.96 -14.60 21.77
CA GLU A 37 16.65 -15.87 21.84
C GLU A 37 16.16 -16.65 23.06
N ALA A 38 15.90 -17.94 22.89
CA ALA A 38 15.58 -18.85 23.96
C ALA A 38 16.22 -20.23 23.73
N THR A 39 16.64 -20.88 24.81
CA THR A 39 17.10 -22.26 24.75
C THR A 39 15.95 -23.19 25.12
N VAL A 40 15.48 -23.98 24.14
CA VAL A 40 14.40 -24.94 24.31
C VAL A 40 14.95 -26.35 24.12
N LYS A 41 14.91 -27.17 25.17
CA LYS A 41 15.43 -28.55 25.15
C LYS A 41 16.88 -28.64 24.68
N GLY A 42 17.73 -27.70 25.06
CA GLY A 42 19.14 -27.65 24.69
C GLY A 42 19.43 -27.11 23.29
N VAL A 43 18.41 -26.69 22.54
CA VAL A 43 18.54 -26.05 21.22
C VAL A 43 18.28 -24.57 21.35
N VAL A 44 19.19 -23.75 20.84
CA VAL A 44 19.02 -22.29 20.75
C VAL A 44 18.09 -21.97 19.59
N ARG A 45 16.98 -21.30 19.90
CA ARG A 45 16.06 -20.73 18.92
C ARG A 45 16.22 -19.20 18.92
N ARG A 46 16.22 -18.63 17.73
CA ARG A 46 16.23 -17.18 17.52
C ARG A 46 15.10 -16.82 16.60
N GLU A 47 14.30 -15.86 17.03
CA GLU A 47 13.18 -15.37 16.22
C GLU A 47 13.16 -13.86 16.20
N MET A 48 12.59 -13.31 15.15
CA MET A 48 12.60 -11.88 14.89
C MET A 48 11.18 -11.34 14.97
N GLY A 49 11.05 -10.14 15.56
CA GLY A 49 9.84 -9.36 15.51
C GLY A 49 10.12 -7.96 14.98
N SER A 50 9.16 -7.38 14.31
CA SER A 50 9.27 -6.03 13.74
C SER A 50 8.09 -5.17 14.16
N GLY A 51 8.36 -3.89 14.40
CA GLY A 51 7.38 -2.84 14.60
C GLY A 51 7.79 -1.59 13.85
N GLY A 52 6.89 -0.65 13.71
CA GLY A 52 7.20 0.62 13.05
C GLY A 52 6.08 1.13 12.18
N GLY A 53 6.26 2.33 11.67
CA GLY A 53 5.30 3.03 10.86
C GLY A 53 5.83 4.36 10.37
N GLY A 54 4.93 5.18 9.89
CA GLY A 54 5.21 6.51 9.35
C GLY A 54 4.14 6.91 8.34
N GLY A 55 4.39 8.00 7.66
CA GLY A 55 3.46 8.57 6.69
C GLY A 55 3.90 9.94 6.23
N ARG A 56 2.96 10.72 5.69
CA ARG A 56 3.17 12.09 5.22
C ARG A 56 3.24 13.09 6.38
N PHE A 57 4.26 12.92 7.24
CA PHE A 57 4.48 13.70 8.45
C PHE A 57 5.88 14.28 8.50
N GLY A 58 6.08 15.26 9.38
CA GLY A 58 7.42 15.64 9.87
C GLY A 58 7.89 14.74 11.02
N LEU A 59 9.14 14.89 11.43
CA LEU A 59 9.74 14.07 12.49
C LEU A 59 9.01 14.18 13.86
N ALA A 60 8.31 15.28 14.11
CA ALA A 60 7.52 15.46 15.33
C ALA A 60 6.34 14.45 15.46
N TYR A 61 6.06 13.70 14.41
CA TYR A 61 5.12 12.57 14.46
C TYR A 61 5.53 11.48 15.45
N PHE A 62 6.83 11.26 15.64
CA PHE A 62 7.35 10.24 16.53
C PHE A 62 7.49 10.78 17.96
N ASP A 63 6.41 10.76 18.71
CA ASP A 63 6.44 11.00 20.14
C ASP A 63 6.80 9.73 20.94
N ASP A 64 7.05 9.88 22.24
CA ASP A 64 7.46 8.79 23.11
C ASP A 64 6.40 7.67 23.18
N ALA A 65 5.11 8.00 23.10
CA ALA A 65 4.04 7.01 23.14
C ALA A 65 4.07 6.11 21.92
N MET A 66 4.21 6.70 20.73
CA MET A 66 4.31 5.98 19.46
C MET A 66 5.61 5.17 19.34
N LEU A 67 6.73 5.72 19.82
CA LEU A 67 7.99 4.99 19.88
C LEU A 67 7.88 3.73 20.73
N ASN A 68 7.26 3.84 21.91
CA ASN A 68 7.02 2.70 22.78
C ASN A 68 6.07 1.68 22.14
N GLU A 69 4.99 2.10 21.48
CA GLU A 69 4.09 1.21 20.77
C GLU A 69 4.83 0.37 19.72
N TYR A 70 5.72 0.98 18.93
CA TYR A 70 6.49 0.26 17.93
C TYR A 70 7.50 -0.72 18.53
N VAL A 71 8.13 -0.35 19.65
CA VAL A 71 9.04 -1.24 20.36
C VAL A 71 8.27 -2.42 20.96
N ASP A 72 7.15 -2.16 21.62
CA ASP A 72 6.31 -3.19 22.24
C ASP A 72 5.77 -4.17 21.18
N ALA A 73 5.32 -3.66 20.03
CA ALA A 73 4.89 -4.50 18.92
C ALA A 73 6.03 -5.42 18.42
N ALA A 74 7.25 -4.89 18.25
CA ALA A 74 8.40 -5.67 17.83
C ALA A 74 8.81 -6.74 18.85
N VAL A 75 8.81 -6.39 20.14
CA VAL A 75 9.09 -7.32 21.24
C VAL A 75 8.04 -8.42 21.30
N HIS A 76 6.76 -8.05 21.28
CA HIS A 76 5.66 -9.00 21.34
C HIS A 76 5.72 -9.99 20.17
N ALA A 77 5.95 -9.50 18.94
CA ALA A 77 6.10 -10.35 17.77
C ALA A 77 7.27 -11.32 17.91
N ALA A 78 8.45 -10.86 18.36
CA ALA A 78 9.63 -11.71 18.54
C ALA A 78 9.38 -12.83 19.58
N LEU A 79 8.77 -12.50 20.72
CA LEU A 79 8.44 -13.46 21.77
C LEU A 79 7.38 -14.47 21.29
N THR A 80 6.34 -14.01 20.63
CA THR A 80 5.30 -14.87 20.04
C THR A 80 5.89 -15.85 19.02
N ASN A 81 6.82 -15.37 18.18
CA ASN A 81 7.46 -16.20 17.18
C ASN A 81 8.33 -17.30 17.80
N LEU A 82 8.94 -17.09 18.96
CA LEU A 82 9.67 -18.16 19.67
C LEU A 82 8.79 -19.36 20.03
N GLU A 83 7.50 -19.13 20.28
CA GLU A 83 6.51 -20.17 20.59
C GLU A 83 5.74 -20.67 19.36
N SER A 84 6.01 -20.10 18.20
CA SER A 84 5.29 -20.42 16.97
C SER A 84 5.46 -21.86 16.54
N ARG A 85 4.44 -22.37 15.86
CA ARG A 85 4.44 -23.70 15.21
C ARG A 85 4.19 -23.51 13.72
N PRO A 86 4.68 -24.43 12.86
CA PRO A 86 4.36 -24.40 11.44
C PRO A 86 2.84 -24.37 11.22
N ALA A 87 2.38 -23.44 10.36
CA ALA A 87 0.99 -23.42 9.93
C ALA A 87 0.70 -24.67 9.06
N PRO A 88 -0.55 -25.18 9.08
CA PRO A 88 -0.92 -26.28 8.19
C PRO A 88 -0.81 -25.83 6.73
N ALA A 89 -0.27 -26.70 5.88
CA ALA A 89 -0.21 -26.47 4.44
C ALA A 89 -1.41 -27.14 3.77
N GLY A 90 -2.00 -26.48 2.76
CA GLY A 90 -3.11 -27.04 1.99
C GLY A 90 -4.10 -25.98 1.55
N VAL A 91 -5.13 -26.42 0.84
CA VAL A 91 -6.26 -25.56 0.44
C VAL A 91 -7.23 -25.44 1.62
N MET A 92 -7.48 -24.21 2.05
CA MET A 92 -8.36 -23.94 3.18
C MET A 92 -9.03 -22.57 3.04
N THR A 93 -10.15 -22.40 3.74
CA THR A 93 -10.78 -21.07 3.87
C THR A 93 -9.93 -20.19 4.75
N VAL A 94 -9.64 -18.98 4.28
CA VAL A 94 -8.88 -17.97 5.00
C VAL A 94 -9.69 -16.69 5.19
N VAL A 95 -9.48 -16.01 6.31
CA VAL A 95 -10.00 -14.67 6.56
C VAL A 95 -8.82 -13.72 6.59
N LEU A 96 -8.82 -12.74 5.68
CA LEU A 96 -7.80 -11.70 5.61
C LEU A 96 -8.29 -10.49 6.41
N GLY A 97 -7.50 -10.07 7.40
CA GLY A 97 -7.74 -8.82 8.12
C GLY A 97 -7.31 -7.60 7.31
N SER A 98 -7.51 -6.41 7.88
CA SER A 98 -6.96 -5.16 7.32
C SER A 98 -5.44 -5.06 7.51
N GLY A 99 -4.79 -4.12 6.81
CA GLY A 99 -3.37 -3.86 6.92
C GLY A 99 -2.53 -4.66 5.91
N TRP A 100 -1.54 -5.42 6.34
CA TRP A 100 -0.62 -6.16 5.46
C TRP A 100 -1.28 -7.01 4.37
N PRO A 101 -2.43 -7.67 4.58
CA PRO A 101 -3.13 -8.35 3.50
C PRO A 101 -3.56 -7.43 2.34
N GLY A 102 -3.60 -6.12 2.54
CA GLY A 102 -3.77 -5.14 1.47
C GLY A 102 -2.70 -5.20 0.38
N ILE A 103 -1.48 -5.64 0.73
CA ILE A 103 -0.42 -5.87 -0.25
C ILE A 103 -0.80 -7.01 -1.22
N LEU A 104 -1.42 -8.08 -0.72
CA LEU A 104 -1.93 -9.14 -1.60
C LEU A 104 -2.97 -8.60 -2.59
N LEU A 105 -3.86 -7.70 -2.14
CA LEU A 105 -4.83 -7.05 -3.02
C LEU A 105 -4.14 -6.16 -4.06
N HIS A 106 -3.12 -5.40 -3.65
CA HIS A 106 -2.30 -4.58 -4.54
C HIS A 106 -1.67 -5.43 -5.65
N GLU A 107 -1.01 -6.54 -5.30
CA GLU A 107 -0.36 -7.44 -6.27
C GLU A 107 -1.38 -8.20 -7.15
N ALA A 108 -2.44 -8.72 -6.56
CA ALA A 108 -3.41 -9.56 -7.27
C ALA A 108 -4.37 -8.76 -8.16
N ILE A 109 -4.71 -7.54 -7.79
CA ILE A 109 -5.75 -6.71 -8.43
C ILE A 109 -5.17 -5.39 -8.93
N GLY A 110 -4.41 -4.67 -8.10
CA GLY A 110 -3.94 -3.31 -8.38
C GLY A 110 -3.15 -3.24 -9.68
N HIS A 111 -2.07 -3.99 -9.79
CA HIS A 111 -1.27 -4.06 -11.01
C HIS A 111 -2.06 -4.57 -12.22
N GLY A 112 -2.99 -5.49 -12.03
CA GLY A 112 -3.87 -5.96 -13.08
C GLY A 112 -4.84 -4.90 -13.63
N LEU A 113 -5.08 -3.83 -12.86
CA LEU A 113 -5.99 -2.75 -13.23
C LEU A 113 -5.28 -1.48 -13.74
N GLU A 114 -3.95 -1.51 -13.91
CA GLU A 114 -3.22 -0.41 -14.54
C GLU A 114 -3.62 -0.23 -16.00
N GLY A 115 -3.75 1.01 -16.42
CA GLY A 115 -4.28 1.39 -17.73
C GLY A 115 -3.45 0.88 -18.90
N ASP A 116 -2.12 0.86 -18.77
CA ASP A 116 -1.23 0.42 -19.83
C ASP A 116 -1.37 -1.07 -20.16
N PHE A 117 -1.46 -1.94 -19.15
CA PHE A 117 -1.70 -3.37 -19.35
C PHE A 117 -3.07 -3.64 -19.97
N ASN A 118 -4.09 -2.88 -19.54
CA ASN A 118 -5.45 -3.03 -20.04
C ASN A 118 -5.59 -2.50 -21.48
N ARG A 119 -4.94 -1.39 -21.81
CA ARG A 119 -4.87 -0.87 -23.19
C ARG A 119 -4.17 -1.84 -24.14
N LYS A 120 -3.07 -2.46 -23.69
CA LYS A 120 -2.31 -3.44 -24.47
C LYS A 120 -3.00 -4.81 -24.57
N GLY A 121 -4.05 -5.06 -23.81
CA GLY A 121 -4.76 -6.34 -23.78
C GLY A 121 -4.03 -7.45 -23.04
N SER A 122 -3.02 -7.13 -22.21
CA SER A 122 -2.18 -8.11 -21.51
C SER A 122 -2.69 -8.45 -20.10
N SER A 123 -3.64 -7.69 -19.56
CA SER A 123 -4.25 -7.98 -18.27
C SER A 123 -5.46 -8.93 -18.40
N ALA A 124 -5.69 -9.75 -17.37
CA ALA A 124 -6.91 -10.54 -17.23
C ALA A 124 -8.19 -9.69 -17.14
N PHE A 125 -8.07 -8.40 -16.85
CA PHE A 125 -9.17 -7.44 -16.75
C PHE A 125 -9.44 -6.67 -18.06
N SER A 126 -8.62 -6.85 -19.08
CA SER A 126 -8.73 -6.10 -20.33
C SER A 126 -10.08 -6.32 -21.02
N GLY A 127 -10.76 -5.21 -21.38
CA GLY A 127 -12.08 -5.23 -22.04
C GLY A 127 -13.22 -5.73 -21.16
N ARG A 128 -13.07 -5.80 -19.84
CA ARG A 128 -14.09 -6.34 -18.93
C ARG A 128 -14.85 -5.29 -18.12
N ILE A 129 -14.73 -4.02 -18.47
CA ILE A 129 -15.55 -2.97 -17.82
C ILE A 129 -17.04 -3.33 -17.92
N GLY A 130 -17.77 -3.20 -16.83
CA GLY A 130 -19.18 -3.58 -16.70
C GLY A 130 -19.43 -5.07 -16.43
N GLN A 131 -18.39 -5.92 -16.48
CA GLN A 131 -18.52 -7.34 -16.20
C GLN A 131 -18.19 -7.66 -14.74
N ARG A 132 -18.68 -8.79 -14.27
CA ARG A 132 -18.33 -9.33 -12.96
C ARG A 132 -16.91 -9.93 -13.00
N VAL A 133 -16.04 -9.41 -12.15
CA VAL A 133 -14.64 -9.85 -12.01
C VAL A 133 -14.28 -10.29 -10.59
N ALA A 134 -15.20 -10.05 -9.63
CA ALA A 134 -15.05 -10.48 -8.26
C ALA A 134 -16.40 -10.95 -7.69
N ALA A 135 -16.39 -11.55 -6.52
CA ALA A 135 -17.61 -11.96 -5.82
C ALA A 135 -18.50 -10.74 -5.51
N LYS A 136 -19.81 -11.00 -5.41
CA LYS A 136 -20.77 -9.99 -4.93
C LYS A 136 -20.35 -9.47 -3.55
N GLY A 137 -20.51 -8.18 -3.31
CA GLY A 137 -20.11 -7.51 -2.07
C GLY A 137 -18.65 -7.04 -2.06
N VAL A 138 -17.80 -7.44 -3.02
CA VAL A 138 -16.42 -6.97 -3.12
C VAL A 138 -16.37 -5.61 -3.82
N THR A 139 -15.84 -4.61 -3.11
CA THR A 139 -15.59 -3.27 -3.64
C THR A 139 -14.11 -2.93 -3.46
N VAL A 140 -13.48 -2.47 -4.53
CA VAL A 140 -12.06 -2.09 -4.55
C VAL A 140 -11.94 -0.64 -4.97
N LEU A 141 -11.21 0.11 -4.16
CA LEU A 141 -10.94 1.54 -4.35
C LEU A 141 -9.44 1.77 -4.48
N ASP A 142 -9.06 2.66 -5.37
CA ASP A 142 -7.78 3.33 -5.38
C ASP A 142 -7.99 4.77 -4.91
N ASP A 143 -7.41 5.14 -3.78
CA ASP A 143 -7.69 6.42 -3.11
C ASP A 143 -6.41 7.11 -2.67
N GLY A 144 -5.94 8.05 -3.50
CA GLY A 144 -4.78 8.89 -3.20
C GLY A 144 -5.08 10.08 -2.27
N THR A 145 -6.35 10.26 -1.83
CA THR A 145 -6.78 11.44 -1.06
C THR A 145 -6.82 11.20 0.45
N ILE A 146 -6.56 9.99 0.93
CA ILE A 146 -6.57 9.67 2.36
C ILE A 146 -5.43 10.42 3.04
N SER A 147 -5.77 11.31 3.98
CA SER A 147 -4.78 12.13 4.68
C SER A 147 -3.69 11.28 5.32
N ASP A 148 -2.47 11.81 5.27
CA ASP A 148 -1.30 11.31 6.00
C ASP A 148 -0.81 9.92 5.62
N ARG A 149 -1.44 9.25 4.66
CA ARG A 149 -0.97 7.96 4.17
C ARG A 149 0.27 8.11 3.30
N ARG A 150 1.17 7.14 3.38
CA ARG A 150 2.43 7.14 2.63
C ARG A 150 2.23 7.32 1.11
N GLY A 151 1.23 6.66 0.54
CA GLY A 151 0.92 6.68 -0.89
C GLY A 151 0.05 7.87 -1.33
N SER A 152 -0.46 8.68 -0.39
CA SER A 152 -1.33 9.81 -0.74
C SER A 152 -0.52 11.02 -1.19
N LEU A 153 -1.05 11.73 -2.19
CA LEU A 153 -0.47 12.93 -2.79
C LEU A 153 -1.59 13.95 -3.02
N ASN A 154 -1.25 15.24 -3.12
CA ASN A 154 -2.21 16.24 -3.57
C ASN A 154 -2.30 16.27 -5.10
N VAL A 155 -1.15 16.15 -5.77
CA VAL A 155 -1.03 15.97 -7.22
C VAL A 155 0.00 14.89 -7.51
N ASP A 156 -0.17 14.17 -8.61
CA ASP A 156 0.79 13.19 -9.10
C ASP A 156 1.97 13.83 -9.83
N ASP A 157 2.86 13.03 -10.39
CA ASP A 157 4.04 13.51 -11.11
C ASP A 157 3.72 14.01 -12.53
N GLU A 158 2.47 13.89 -12.97
CA GLU A 158 1.95 14.47 -14.21
C GLU A 158 1.18 15.78 -13.95
N GLY A 159 1.01 16.18 -12.67
CA GLY A 159 0.25 17.37 -12.27
C GLY A 159 -1.26 17.15 -12.19
N CYS A 160 -1.72 15.90 -12.23
CA CYS A 160 -3.13 15.56 -12.00
C CYS A 160 -3.42 15.53 -10.50
N ALA A 161 -4.56 16.10 -10.10
CA ALA A 161 -5.00 16.01 -8.70
C ALA A 161 -5.33 14.56 -8.34
N SER A 162 -4.88 14.12 -7.16
CA SER A 162 -5.24 12.81 -6.64
C SER A 162 -6.74 12.64 -6.47
N GLN A 163 -7.22 11.44 -6.70
CA GLN A 163 -8.65 11.13 -6.74
C GLN A 163 -8.94 9.87 -5.92
N ARG A 164 -10.23 9.68 -5.67
CA ARG A 164 -10.79 8.44 -5.14
C ARG A 164 -11.48 7.70 -6.25
N ASN A 165 -10.86 6.66 -6.76
CA ASN A 165 -11.32 5.91 -7.92
C ASN A 165 -11.98 4.60 -7.49
N VAL A 166 -13.19 4.34 -7.97
CA VAL A 166 -13.86 3.06 -7.79
C VAL A 166 -13.45 2.13 -8.93
N LEU A 167 -12.62 1.15 -8.62
CA LEU A 167 -12.12 0.20 -9.62
C LEU A 167 -13.09 -0.99 -9.80
N ILE A 168 -13.57 -1.54 -8.68
CA ILE A 168 -14.59 -2.61 -8.66
C ILE A 168 -15.66 -2.21 -7.66
N GLU A 169 -16.93 -2.36 -8.02
CA GLU A 169 -18.07 -2.11 -7.14
C GLU A 169 -19.01 -3.30 -7.16
N ASP A 170 -19.31 -3.85 -5.99
CA ASP A 170 -20.12 -5.07 -5.84
C ASP A 170 -19.70 -6.21 -6.79
N GLY A 171 -18.40 -6.34 -7.01
CA GLY A 171 -17.81 -7.33 -7.90
C GLY A 171 -17.83 -6.98 -9.39
N ILE A 172 -18.34 -5.81 -9.77
CA ILE A 172 -18.40 -5.32 -11.16
C ILE A 172 -17.24 -4.37 -11.43
N LEU A 173 -16.46 -4.61 -12.48
CA LEU A 173 -15.37 -3.74 -12.90
C LEU A 173 -15.93 -2.41 -13.41
N LYS A 174 -15.45 -1.30 -12.82
CA LYS A 174 -15.89 0.07 -13.15
C LYS A 174 -14.87 0.86 -13.96
N GLY A 175 -13.58 0.64 -13.70
CA GLY A 175 -12.53 1.40 -14.36
C GLY A 175 -11.14 0.80 -14.14
N TYR A 176 -10.17 1.49 -14.70
CA TYR A 176 -8.75 1.20 -14.57
C TYR A 176 -8.02 2.38 -13.94
N ILE A 177 -6.83 2.15 -13.41
CA ILE A 177 -5.91 3.22 -12.96
C ILE A 177 -5.23 3.79 -14.22
N GLN A 178 -5.39 5.08 -14.47
CA GLN A 178 -5.02 5.71 -15.73
C GLN A 178 -4.02 6.85 -15.53
N ASP A 179 -2.82 6.72 -16.10
CA ASP A 179 -1.95 7.86 -16.38
C ASP A 179 -2.49 8.70 -17.56
N SER A 180 -1.96 9.90 -17.74
CA SER A 180 -2.40 10.82 -18.79
C SER A 180 -2.21 10.27 -20.22
N LEU A 181 -1.14 9.49 -20.45
CA LEU A 181 -0.87 8.90 -21.75
C LEU A 181 -1.89 7.81 -22.08
N ASN A 182 -2.07 6.84 -21.19
CA ASN A 182 -2.98 5.73 -21.41
C ASN A 182 -4.43 6.19 -21.41
N ALA A 183 -4.80 7.13 -20.53
CA ALA A 183 -6.13 7.76 -20.53
C ALA A 183 -6.46 8.39 -21.90
N ARG A 184 -5.54 9.18 -22.45
CA ARG A 184 -5.70 9.79 -23.78
C ARG A 184 -5.85 8.74 -24.88
N LEU A 185 -5.02 7.69 -24.87
CA LEU A 185 -5.06 6.64 -25.88
C LEU A 185 -6.32 5.76 -25.79
N MET A 186 -6.94 5.69 -24.62
CA MET A 186 -8.18 4.96 -24.37
C MET A 186 -9.43 5.85 -24.46
N GLY A 187 -9.27 7.16 -24.63
CA GLY A 187 -10.39 8.12 -24.74
C GLY A 187 -11.13 8.33 -23.41
N VAL A 188 -10.42 8.25 -22.29
CA VAL A 188 -10.95 8.44 -20.93
C VAL A 188 -10.17 9.54 -20.20
N ALA A 189 -10.63 9.93 -19.01
CA ALA A 189 -9.89 10.84 -18.15
C ALA A 189 -8.79 10.08 -17.37
N PRO A 190 -7.67 10.74 -16.99
CA PRO A 190 -6.71 10.20 -16.04
C PRO A 190 -7.34 10.07 -14.65
N THR A 191 -6.79 9.18 -13.83
CA THR A 191 -7.27 8.91 -12.46
C THR A 191 -6.32 9.47 -11.41
#